data_50b4eac927c8ffea18ef7cdaf8d37305
#
_entry.id   50b4eac927c8ffea18ef7cdaf8d37305
#
_cell.length_a   1.000
_cell.length_b   1.000
_cell.length_c   1.000
_cell.angle_alpha   90.00
_cell.angle_beta   90.00
_cell.angle_gamma   90.00
#
_symmetry.space_group_name_H-M   'P 1'
#
loop_
_entity.id
_entity.type
_entity.pdbx_description
1 polymer ?
#
loop_
_entity_poly.entity_id
_entity_poly.type
_entity_poly.pdbx_seq_one_letter_code
_entity_poly.pdbx_strand_id
1 'polypeptide(L)'
;MEYIKLKDKIIISATDDFNPQHILECGQIFDFKKIENGYEVCSYGNSAVITEVACGYEILTSNVEYFEKFFDLKTDYAKIKRSLLKFDMMKEPIKFGKGIRILKNDLFETMVSFIISANNNIKRIQKIIWALKEKCNGGKSFPSHEELKSLSVDDLYAVGLGYRAPQLYKALRQVDEAVLAEWQNLDSVSLRAKLISLSGIGPKVADCILLFGYGRGDVFPVDTWMNKMYNLYFEPLSDRKKIAQNLVDMFGDLAGYAQQYLFYYQRSH
;
A
#
# COMPACT_ATOMS: atom_id res chain seq x y z
N MET A 1 -2.11 -16.67 13.40
CA MET A 1 -0.79 -16.98 12.80
C MET A 1 0.25 -17.05 13.91
N GLU A 2 1.12 -18.05 13.92
CA GLU A 2 2.19 -18.20 14.91
C GLU A 2 3.49 -17.64 14.39
N TYR A 3 4.20 -16.86 15.22
CA TYR A 3 5.52 -16.32 14.92
C TYR A 3 6.33 -16.10 16.20
N ILE A 4 7.64 -16.07 16.07
CA ILE A 4 8.59 -15.85 17.15
C ILE A 4 9.47 -14.64 16.80
N LYS A 5 9.65 -13.73 17.74
CA LYS A 5 10.60 -12.62 17.64
C LYS A 5 11.92 -12.97 18.31
N LEU A 6 13.01 -12.80 17.60
CA LEU A 6 14.39 -12.86 18.09
C LEU A 6 15.01 -11.47 18.00
N LYS A 7 16.27 -11.33 18.42
CA LYS A 7 16.94 -10.02 18.49
C LYS A 7 17.00 -9.31 17.11
N ASP A 8 17.23 -10.07 16.06
CA ASP A 8 17.53 -9.58 14.71
C ASP A 8 16.63 -10.19 13.63
N LYS A 9 15.59 -10.94 14.02
CA LYS A 9 14.67 -11.57 13.06
C LYS A 9 13.31 -11.96 13.65
N ILE A 10 12.36 -12.17 12.75
CA ILE A 10 11.05 -12.76 13.02
C ILE A 10 10.99 -14.08 12.25
N ILE A 11 10.57 -15.16 12.91
CA ILE A 11 10.29 -16.45 12.27
C ILE A 11 8.80 -16.66 12.26
N ILE A 12 8.21 -16.82 11.08
CA ILE A 12 6.78 -17.06 10.88
C ILE A 12 6.59 -18.52 10.51
N SER A 13 5.79 -19.26 11.28
CA SER A 13 5.43 -20.64 10.97
C SER A 13 4.66 -20.73 9.65
N ALA A 14 4.79 -21.85 8.95
CA ALA A 14 4.06 -22.09 7.69
C ALA A 14 2.56 -21.84 7.87
N THR A 15 2.00 -21.00 7.03
CA THR A 15 0.63 -20.50 7.17
C THR A 15 0.08 -20.00 5.84
N ASP A 16 -1.24 -20.05 5.68
CA ASP A 16 -1.96 -19.40 4.58
C ASP A 16 -2.21 -17.89 4.82
N ASP A 17 -1.76 -17.34 5.97
CA ASP A 17 -2.00 -15.95 6.35
C ASP A 17 -0.77 -15.04 6.13
N PHE A 18 0.28 -15.54 5.51
CA PHE A 18 1.48 -14.77 5.16
C PHE A 18 2.15 -15.33 3.91
N ASN A 19 2.32 -14.49 2.89
CA ASN A 19 3.10 -14.80 1.71
C ASN A 19 3.76 -13.52 1.19
N PRO A 20 5.10 -13.42 1.19
CA PRO A 20 5.80 -12.19 0.78
C PRO A 20 5.45 -11.71 -0.63
N GLN A 21 5.27 -12.62 -1.60
CA GLN A 21 4.86 -12.27 -2.95
C GLN A 21 3.47 -11.62 -2.97
N HIS A 22 2.49 -12.22 -2.29
CA HIS A 22 1.13 -11.68 -2.22
C HIS A 22 1.09 -10.32 -1.51
N ILE A 23 1.97 -10.11 -0.51
CA ILE A 23 2.02 -8.88 0.27
C ILE A 23 2.71 -7.75 -0.50
N LEU A 24 3.87 -8.03 -1.10
CA LEU A 24 4.71 -6.99 -1.70
C LEU A 24 4.33 -6.68 -3.15
N GLU A 25 3.91 -7.70 -3.92
CA GLU A 25 3.57 -7.51 -5.33
C GLU A 25 2.10 -7.10 -5.57
N CYS A 26 1.26 -6.95 -4.54
CA CYS A 26 -0.15 -6.57 -4.69
C CYS A 26 -0.40 -5.05 -4.84
N GLY A 27 0.65 -4.22 -4.91
CA GLY A 27 0.53 -2.80 -5.28
C GLY A 27 0.22 -1.85 -4.12
N GLN A 28 0.53 -2.23 -2.90
CA GLN A 28 0.40 -1.40 -1.69
C GLN A 28 1.72 -0.77 -1.24
N ILE A 29 2.85 -1.24 -1.75
CA ILE A 29 4.20 -0.73 -1.52
C ILE A 29 5.02 -0.83 -2.80
N PHE A 30 6.07 -0.01 -2.93
CA PHE A 30 6.89 0.03 -4.16
C PHE A 30 8.39 0.02 -3.88
N ASP A 31 8.86 0.26 -2.65
CA ASP A 31 10.28 0.19 -2.29
C ASP A 31 10.66 -1.22 -1.80
N PHE A 32 10.64 -2.15 -2.73
CA PHE A 32 11.09 -3.54 -2.51
C PHE A 32 11.78 -4.09 -3.74
N LYS A 33 12.59 -5.13 -3.54
CA LYS A 33 13.27 -5.90 -4.61
C LYS A 33 13.02 -7.39 -4.41
N LYS A 34 12.78 -8.11 -5.50
CA LYS A 34 12.84 -9.56 -5.50
C LYS A 34 14.30 -9.99 -5.59
N ILE A 35 14.72 -10.89 -4.71
CA ILE A 35 16.03 -11.50 -4.67
C ILE A 35 15.91 -13.01 -4.94
N GLU A 36 17.02 -13.73 -5.07
CA GLU A 36 17.01 -15.15 -5.47
C GLU A 36 16.08 -16.02 -4.62
N ASN A 37 16.11 -15.87 -3.29
CA ASN A 37 15.32 -16.69 -2.37
C ASN A 37 14.32 -15.86 -1.53
N GLY A 38 13.78 -14.75 -2.08
CA GLY A 38 12.83 -13.95 -1.32
C GLY A 38 12.72 -12.50 -1.76
N TYR A 39 12.64 -11.61 -0.79
CA TYR A 39 12.43 -10.17 -1.00
C TYR A 39 13.27 -9.34 -0.04
N GLU A 40 13.76 -8.23 -0.53
CA GLU A 40 14.23 -7.11 0.26
C GLU A 40 13.18 -6.00 0.24
N VAL A 41 12.83 -5.44 1.39
CA VAL A 41 11.87 -4.35 1.53
C VAL A 41 12.47 -3.25 2.38
N CYS A 42 12.23 -2.00 1.96
CA CYS A 42 12.60 -0.82 2.71
C CYS A 42 11.35 -0.01 3.07
N SER A 43 11.31 0.55 4.27
CA SER A 43 10.28 1.50 4.70
C SER A 43 10.78 2.32 5.88
N TYR A 44 10.59 3.63 5.82
CA TYR A 44 10.92 4.61 6.86
C TYR A 44 12.35 4.43 7.42
N GLY A 45 13.32 4.31 6.52
CA GLY A 45 14.73 4.12 6.89
C GLY A 45 15.09 2.74 7.46
N ASN A 46 14.12 1.82 7.60
CA ASN A 46 14.34 0.44 8.01
C ASN A 46 14.38 -0.47 6.79
N SER A 47 15.08 -1.61 6.92
CA SER A 47 15.11 -2.65 5.88
C SER A 47 14.91 -4.03 6.49
N ALA A 48 14.34 -4.92 5.68
CA ALA A 48 14.22 -6.34 6.02
C ALA A 48 14.46 -7.20 4.79
N VAL A 49 15.03 -8.37 5.02
CA VAL A 49 15.13 -9.45 4.03
C VAL A 49 14.20 -10.56 4.46
N ILE A 50 13.27 -10.93 3.57
CA ILE A 50 12.31 -11.99 3.81
C ILE A 50 12.70 -13.18 2.95
N THR A 51 12.94 -14.33 3.57
CA THR A 51 13.29 -15.58 2.88
C THR A 51 12.34 -16.70 3.27
N GLU A 52 12.07 -17.59 2.32
CA GLU A 52 11.37 -18.84 2.61
C GLU A 52 12.34 -19.83 3.25
N VAL A 53 11.89 -20.48 4.32
CA VAL A 53 12.64 -21.51 5.07
C VAL A 53 11.77 -22.75 5.23
N ALA A 54 12.38 -23.88 5.63
CA ALA A 54 11.69 -25.18 5.71
C ALA A 54 10.39 -25.16 6.54
N CYS A 55 10.30 -24.28 7.54
CA CYS A 55 9.14 -24.20 8.45
C CYS A 55 8.28 -22.93 8.22
N GLY A 56 8.45 -22.20 7.14
CA GLY A 56 7.68 -20.97 6.85
C GLY A 56 8.55 -19.85 6.29
N TYR A 57 8.60 -18.70 6.97
CA TYR A 57 9.37 -17.53 6.53
C TYR A 57 10.25 -16.96 7.65
N GLU A 58 11.41 -16.46 7.25
CA GLU A 58 12.28 -15.68 8.12
C GLU A 58 12.32 -14.22 7.60
N ILE A 59 12.14 -13.25 8.51
CA ILE A 59 12.32 -11.83 8.26
C ILE A 59 13.52 -11.37 9.02
N LEU A 60 14.66 -11.18 8.35
CA LEU A 60 15.90 -10.68 8.94
C LEU A 60 15.88 -9.15 8.92
N THR A 61 16.07 -8.51 10.08
CA THR A 61 16.04 -7.05 10.23
C THR A 61 16.70 -6.60 11.52
N SER A 62 17.25 -5.39 11.53
CA SER A 62 17.74 -4.74 12.75
C SER A 62 16.62 -4.12 13.61
N ASN A 63 15.38 -4.01 13.09
CA ASN A 63 14.23 -3.42 13.80
C ASN A 63 13.00 -4.34 13.75
N VAL A 64 13.04 -5.34 14.64
CA VAL A 64 12.01 -6.40 14.74
C VAL A 64 10.64 -5.82 15.09
N GLU A 65 10.56 -4.85 16.02
CA GLU A 65 9.30 -4.24 16.44
C GLU A 65 8.65 -3.44 15.31
N TYR A 66 9.46 -2.75 14.50
CA TYR A 66 8.99 -2.05 13.33
C TYR A 66 8.34 -3.02 12.32
N PHE A 67 9.04 -4.11 11.96
CA PHE A 67 8.53 -5.04 10.95
C PHE A 67 7.40 -5.95 11.45
N GLU A 68 7.31 -6.23 12.76
CA GLU A 68 6.11 -6.84 13.36
C GLU A 68 4.86 -5.99 13.09
N LYS A 69 4.97 -4.67 13.32
CA LYS A 69 3.89 -3.71 13.04
C LYS A 69 3.66 -3.53 11.55
N PHE A 70 4.73 -3.35 10.77
CA PHE A 70 4.69 -3.13 9.33
C PHE A 70 3.93 -4.23 8.59
N PHE A 71 4.23 -5.51 8.89
CA PHE A 71 3.53 -6.66 8.33
C PHE A 71 2.19 -6.98 9.01
N ASP A 72 1.76 -6.14 9.96
CA ASP A 72 0.50 -6.30 10.70
C ASP A 72 0.34 -7.71 11.30
N LEU A 73 1.44 -8.28 11.88
CA LEU A 73 1.52 -9.70 12.28
C LEU A 73 0.53 -10.06 13.40
N LYS A 74 0.07 -9.10 14.21
CA LYS A 74 -0.87 -9.32 15.31
C LYS A 74 -2.31 -9.49 14.86
N THR A 75 -2.68 -9.04 13.66
CA THR A 75 -4.05 -9.12 13.16
C THR A 75 -4.39 -10.53 12.70
N ASP A 76 -5.56 -11.02 13.11
CA ASP A 76 -6.11 -12.33 12.72
C ASP A 76 -6.74 -12.30 11.31
N TYR A 77 -5.92 -12.54 10.29
CA TYR A 77 -6.38 -12.60 8.90
C TYR A 77 -7.24 -13.81 8.60
N ALA A 78 -7.14 -14.89 9.35
CA ALA A 78 -8.05 -16.03 9.22
C ALA A 78 -9.49 -15.62 9.56
N LYS A 79 -9.69 -14.78 10.59
CA LYS A 79 -11.00 -14.23 10.94
C LYS A 79 -11.52 -13.30 9.84
N ILE A 80 -10.68 -12.41 9.31
CA ILE A 80 -11.03 -11.50 8.20
C ILE A 80 -11.49 -12.32 6.98
N LYS A 81 -10.68 -13.30 6.56
CA LYS A 81 -11.00 -14.18 5.42
C LYS A 81 -12.33 -14.92 5.63
N ARG A 82 -12.57 -15.48 6.82
CA ARG A 82 -13.86 -16.15 7.13
C ARG A 82 -15.06 -15.21 7.00
N SER A 83 -14.90 -13.95 7.39
CA SER A 83 -15.96 -12.94 7.26
C SER A 83 -16.21 -12.55 5.79
N LEU A 84 -15.16 -12.44 4.99
CA LEU A 84 -15.25 -12.11 3.56
C LEU A 84 -15.78 -13.30 2.73
N LEU A 85 -15.50 -14.54 3.10
CA LEU A 85 -15.98 -15.75 2.42
C LEU A 85 -17.51 -15.93 2.45
N LYS A 86 -18.24 -15.12 3.21
CA LYS A 86 -19.70 -15.04 3.16
C LYS A 86 -20.22 -14.46 1.83
N PHE A 87 -19.37 -13.78 1.08
CA PHE A 87 -19.66 -13.21 -0.24
C PHE A 87 -19.05 -14.12 -1.31
N ASP A 88 -19.89 -14.68 -2.19
CA ASP A 88 -19.45 -15.66 -3.21
C ASP A 88 -18.33 -15.09 -4.10
N MET A 89 -18.38 -13.81 -4.45
CA MET A 89 -17.37 -13.13 -5.26
C MET A 89 -15.97 -13.10 -4.61
N MET A 90 -15.85 -13.35 -3.32
CA MET A 90 -14.59 -13.35 -2.59
C MET A 90 -13.87 -14.70 -2.57
N LYS A 91 -14.52 -15.79 -2.96
CA LYS A 91 -13.97 -17.16 -2.85
C LYS A 91 -12.66 -17.31 -3.64
N GLU A 92 -12.69 -17.04 -4.94
CA GLU A 92 -11.50 -17.16 -5.78
C GLU A 92 -10.43 -16.12 -5.47
N PRO A 93 -10.75 -14.81 -5.26
CA PRO A 93 -9.76 -13.83 -4.83
C PRO A 93 -9.02 -14.20 -3.54
N ILE A 94 -9.74 -14.71 -2.52
CA ILE A 94 -9.10 -15.13 -1.25
C ILE A 94 -8.23 -16.35 -1.45
N LYS A 95 -8.69 -17.35 -2.22
CA LYS A 95 -7.90 -18.54 -2.54
C LYS A 95 -6.60 -18.17 -3.26
N PHE A 96 -6.67 -17.26 -4.24
CA PHE A 96 -5.52 -16.80 -5.02
C PHE A 96 -4.54 -15.98 -4.17
N GLY A 97 -5.05 -15.02 -3.39
CA GLY A 97 -4.25 -14.10 -2.58
C GLY A 97 -4.19 -14.46 -1.09
N LYS A 98 -4.30 -15.76 -0.72
CA LYS A 98 -4.51 -16.21 0.67
C LYS A 98 -3.54 -15.64 1.70
N GLY A 99 -2.31 -15.32 1.29
CA GLY A 99 -1.26 -14.77 2.14
C GLY A 99 -1.16 -13.25 2.12
N ILE A 100 -2.11 -12.52 1.53
CA ILE A 100 -2.14 -11.04 1.55
C ILE A 100 -2.32 -10.54 2.98
N ARG A 101 -1.56 -9.49 3.31
CA ARG A 101 -1.73 -8.65 4.50
C ARG A 101 -1.70 -7.18 4.08
N ILE A 102 -2.49 -6.33 4.72
CA ILE A 102 -2.44 -4.89 4.53
C ILE A 102 -1.27 -4.36 5.38
N LEU A 103 -0.27 -3.80 4.74
CA LEU A 103 0.90 -3.24 5.41
C LEU A 103 0.53 -1.97 6.19
N LYS A 104 1.24 -1.74 7.28
CA LYS A 104 1.21 -0.47 8.03
C LYS A 104 2.35 0.40 7.52
N ASN A 105 2.18 0.94 6.31
CA ASN A 105 3.19 1.77 5.67
C ASN A 105 3.33 3.13 6.38
N ASP A 106 4.49 3.76 6.22
CA ASP A 106 4.68 5.16 6.60
C ASP A 106 3.73 6.09 5.82
N LEU A 107 3.20 7.12 6.49
CA LEU A 107 2.20 8.02 5.91
C LEU A 107 2.78 8.87 4.78
N PHE A 108 3.97 9.41 4.99
CA PHE A 108 4.60 10.30 4.02
C PHE A 108 5.08 9.51 2.79
N GLU A 109 5.76 8.37 2.99
CA GLU A 109 6.13 7.46 1.90
C GLU A 109 4.91 7.02 1.09
N THR A 110 3.80 6.71 1.77
CA THR A 110 2.54 6.31 1.13
C THR A 110 1.98 7.45 0.28
N MET A 111 1.90 8.66 0.80
CA MET A 111 1.41 9.83 0.06
C MET A 111 2.23 10.07 -1.20
N VAL A 112 3.55 10.16 -1.08
CA VAL A 112 4.45 10.38 -2.21
C VAL A 112 4.33 9.26 -3.24
N SER A 113 4.38 8.01 -2.79
CA SER A 113 4.30 6.84 -3.66
C SER A 113 2.97 6.76 -4.42
N PHE A 114 1.85 7.10 -3.80
CA PHE A 114 0.56 7.07 -4.47
C PHE A 114 0.31 8.27 -5.38
N ILE A 115 0.91 9.45 -5.14
CA ILE A 115 0.97 10.54 -6.13
C ILE A 115 1.74 10.05 -7.38
N ILE A 116 2.89 9.40 -7.21
CA ILE A 116 3.68 8.81 -8.31
C ILE A 116 2.89 7.73 -9.04
N SER A 117 2.06 6.97 -8.33
CA SER A 117 1.29 5.85 -8.87
C SER A 117 0.13 6.26 -9.79
N ALA A 118 -0.32 7.51 -9.76
CA ALA A 118 -1.46 7.98 -10.55
C ALA A 118 -1.24 7.73 -12.05
N ASN A 119 -2.10 6.92 -12.69
CA ASN A 119 -1.99 6.52 -14.09
C ASN A 119 -0.57 6.01 -14.46
N ASN A 120 -0.06 5.05 -13.69
CA ASN A 120 1.29 4.51 -13.82
C ASN A 120 1.28 2.98 -13.60
N ASN A 121 2.39 2.28 -13.89
CA ASN A 121 2.55 0.86 -13.61
C ASN A 121 3.63 0.65 -12.54
N ILE A 122 3.57 -0.50 -11.85
CA ILE A 122 4.42 -0.80 -10.68
C ILE A 122 5.91 -0.67 -11.02
N LYS A 123 6.38 -1.25 -12.14
CA LYS A 123 7.80 -1.20 -12.52
C LYS A 123 8.29 0.24 -12.71
N ARG A 124 7.47 1.10 -13.31
CA ARG A 124 7.83 2.51 -13.51
C ARG A 124 7.76 3.29 -12.20
N ILE A 125 6.79 3.00 -11.32
CA ILE A 125 6.71 3.60 -9.98
C ILE A 125 7.98 3.29 -9.19
N GLN A 126 8.40 2.02 -9.13
CA GLN A 126 9.62 1.60 -8.47
C GLN A 126 10.86 2.32 -9.03
N LYS A 127 10.98 2.38 -10.37
CA LYS A 127 12.09 3.08 -11.03
C LYS A 127 12.16 4.56 -10.62
N ILE A 128 11.02 5.25 -10.53
CA ILE A 128 10.95 6.65 -10.12
C ILE A 128 11.34 6.79 -8.65
N ILE A 129 10.83 5.94 -7.76
CA ILE A 129 11.17 5.97 -6.33
C ILE A 129 12.67 5.74 -6.14
N TRP A 130 13.26 4.75 -6.82
CA TRP A 130 14.71 4.50 -6.74
C TRP A 130 15.54 5.66 -7.30
N ALA A 131 15.09 6.32 -8.38
CA ALA A 131 15.75 7.51 -8.90
C ALA A 131 15.67 8.70 -7.93
N LEU A 132 14.55 8.87 -7.20
CA LEU A 132 14.42 9.87 -6.13
C LEU A 132 15.37 9.57 -4.97
N LYS A 133 15.44 8.31 -4.50
CA LYS A 133 16.36 7.85 -3.46
C LYS A 133 17.80 8.14 -3.86
N GLU A 134 18.20 7.74 -5.06
CA GLU A 134 19.55 7.97 -5.56
C GLU A 134 19.90 9.48 -5.61
N LYS A 135 18.98 10.30 -6.11
CA LYS A 135 19.18 11.75 -6.22
C LYS A 135 19.26 12.43 -4.85
N CYS A 136 18.47 12.02 -3.88
CA CYS A 136 18.40 12.70 -2.59
C CYS A 136 19.49 12.24 -1.61
N ASN A 137 19.76 10.92 -1.54
CA ASN A 137 20.64 10.38 -0.49
C ASN A 137 21.49 9.18 -0.92
N GLY A 138 21.75 9.03 -2.22
CA GLY A 138 22.58 7.93 -2.76
C GLY A 138 21.94 6.54 -2.57
N GLY A 139 20.63 6.45 -2.66
CA GLY A 139 19.88 5.21 -2.66
C GLY A 139 19.67 4.57 -1.27
N LYS A 140 20.07 5.23 -0.18
CA LYS A 140 20.08 4.65 1.18
C LYS A 140 18.70 4.37 1.74
N SER A 141 17.79 5.34 1.64
CA SER A 141 16.45 5.26 2.23
C SER A 141 15.44 6.01 1.37
N PHE A 142 14.15 5.84 1.66
CA PHE A 142 13.14 6.73 1.11
C PHE A 142 13.47 8.17 1.55
N PRO A 143 13.43 9.17 0.62
CA PRO A 143 13.81 10.54 0.96
C PRO A 143 12.85 11.15 1.98
N SER A 144 13.40 11.91 2.94
CA SER A 144 12.62 12.69 3.90
C SER A 144 11.85 13.83 3.19
N HIS A 145 10.88 14.41 3.91
CA HIS A 145 10.12 15.56 3.43
C HIS A 145 11.06 16.73 3.02
N GLU A 146 12.06 17.05 3.85
CA GLU A 146 13.00 18.14 3.60
C GLU A 146 13.87 17.86 2.36
N GLU A 147 14.36 16.62 2.18
CA GLU A 147 15.12 16.24 0.99
C GLU A 147 14.26 16.39 -0.28
N LEU A 148 13.02 15.89 -0.29
CA LEU A 148 12.14 16.03 -1.45
C LEU A 148 11.71 17.47 -1.70
N LYS A 149 11.46 18.26 -0.66
CA LYS A 149 11.06 19.66 -0.75
C LYS A 149 12.18 20.55 -1.31
N SER A 150 13.44 20.15 -1.12
CA SER A 150 14.61 20.87 -1.68
C SER A 150 14.74 20.74 -3.20
N LEU A 151 14.11 19.72 -3.80
CA LEU A 151 14.17 19.49 -5.25
C LEU A 151 13.36 20.56 -6.01
N SER A 152 13.89 20.97 -7.16
CA SER A 152 13.16 21.79 -8.14
C SER A 152 12.15 20.94 -8.92
N VAL A 153 11.24 21.58 -9.63
CA VAL A 153 10.32 20.89 -10.55
C VAL A 153 11.09 20.18 -11.66
N ASP A 154 12.21 20.78 -12.14
CA ASP A 154 13.06 20.20 -13.18
C ASP A 154 13.78 18.94 -12.67
N ASP A 155 14.21 18.93 -11.41
CA ASP A 155 14.75 17.72 -10.77
C ASP A 155 13.73 16.60 -10.75
N LEU A 156 12.48 16.92 -10.42
CA LEU A 156 11.38 15.95 -10.41
C LEU A 156 11.03 15.45 -11.82
N TYR A 157 11.14 16.30 -12.85
CA TYR A 157 11.04 15.85 -14.24
C TYR A 157 12.19 14.90 -14.63
N ALA A 158 13.41 15.22 -14.22
CA ALA A 158 14.60 14.43 -14.55
C ALA A 158 14.55 13.00 -13.99
N VAL A 159 13.95 12.79 -12.83
CA VAL A 159 13.75 11.44 -12.25
C VAL A 159 12.55 10.68 -12.85
N GLY A 160 11.84 11.26 -13.83
CA GLY A 160 10.82 10.57 -14.62
C GLY A 160 9.37 10.73 -14.13
N LEU A 161 9.08 11.69 -13.24
CA LEU A 161 7.71 11.94 -12.77
C LEU A 161 6.75 12.39 -13.89
N GLY A 162 7.27 13.03 -14.94
CA GLY A 162 6.45 13.58 -16.01
C GLY A 162 5.44 14.59 -15.47
N TYR A 163 4.18 14.56 -15.94
CA TYR A 163 3.12 15.51 -15.51
C TYR A 163 2.84 15.51 -13.99
N ARG A 164 3.37 14.55 -13.22
CA ARG A 164 3.23 14.47 -11.76
C ARG A 164 4.26 15.36 -11.03
N ALA A 165 5.32 15.80 -11.71
CA ALA A 165 6.36 16.63 -11.12
C ALA A 165 5.80 17.90 -10.48
N PRO A 166 5.02 18.77 -11.18
CA PRO A 166 4.44 19.94 -10.56
C PRO A 166 3.40 19.60 -9.48
N GLN A 167 2.74 18.43 -9.58
CA GLN A 167 1.76 17.99 -8.58
C GLN A 167 2.46 17.62 -7.26
N LEU A 168 3.50 16.78 -7.32
CA LEU A 168 4.29 16.40 -6.15
C LEU A 168 4.98 17.63 -5.55
N TYR A 169 5.59 18.49 -6.38
CA TYR A 169 6.23 19.73 -5.92
C TYR A 169 5.28 20.61 -5.09
N LYS A 170 4.02 20.75 -5.53
CA LYS A 170 3.00 21.52 -4.80
C LYS A 170 2.55 20.78 -3.53
N ALA A 171 2.30 19.47 -3.60
CA ALA A 171 1.88 18.69 -2.44
C ALA A 171 2.89 18.77 -1.28
N LEU A 172 4.19 18.65 -1.57
CA LEU A 172 5.27 18.78 -0.59
C LEU A 172 5.35 20.16 0.10
N ARG A 173 4.71 21.18 -0.45
CA ARG A 173 4.61 22.54 0.13
C ARG A 173 3.30 22.82 0.81
N GLN A 174 2.32 21.93 0.65
CA GLN A 174 1.00 22.02 1.27
C GLN A 174 0.92 21.26 2.60
N VAL A 175 1.74 20.19 2.75
CA VAL A 175 1.67 19.29 3.91
C VAL A 175 3.06 18.71 4.18
N ASP A 176 3.35 18.52 5.46
CA ASP A 176 4.52 17.79 5.98
C ASP A 176 4.09 16.56 6.79
N GLU A 177 5.08 15.84 7.32
CA GLU A 177 4.85 14.62 8.11
C GLU A 177 4.06 14.89 9.39
N ALA A 178 4.28 16.04 10.05
CA ALA A 178 3.58 16.39 11.28
C ALA A 178 2.09 16.63 11.03
N VAL A 179 1.76 17.38 9.98
CA VAL A 179 0.36 17.62 9.57
C VAL A 179 -0.33 16.32 9.16
N LEU A 180 0.35 15.43 8.43
CA LEU A 180 -0.19 14.11 8.09
C LEU A 180 -0.48 13.29 9.34
N ALA A 181 0.40 13.33 10.34
CA ALA A 181 0.21 12.62 11.60
C ALA A 181 -0.97 13.18 12.42
N GLU A 182 -1.15 14.50 12.46
CA GLU A 182 -2.32 15.14 13.13
C GLU A 182 -3.64 14.67 12.53
N TRP A 183 -3.71 14.48 11.22
CA TRP A 183 -4.91 14.03 10.53
C TRP A 183 -5.33 12.60 10.88
N GLN A 184 -4.48 11.81 11.55
CA GLN A 184 -4.81 10.45 12.03
C GLN A 184 -6.08 10.43 12.90
N ASN A 185 -6.39 11.52 13.59
CA ASN A 185 -7.53 11.63 14.50
C ASN A 185 -8.86 11.97 13.79
N LEU A 186 -8.82 12.26 12.49
CA LEU A 186 -10.03 12.55 11.71
C LEU A 186 -10.75 11.24 11.33
N ASP A 187 -12.06 11.31 11.13
CA ASP A 187 -12.82 10.23 10.48
C ASP A 187 -12.44 10.10 9.00
N SER A 188 -12.78 8.98 8.37
CA SER A 188 -12.37 8.70 6.99
C SER A 188 -12.93 9.68 5.97
N VAL A 189 -14.11 10.26 6.20
CA VAL A 189 -14.74 11.24 5.29
C VAL A 189 -13.99 12.57 5.35
N SER A 190 -13.76 13.08 6.57
CA SER A 190 -13.02 14.31 6.81
C SER A 190 -11.57 14.21 6.34
N LEU A 191 -10.92 13.07 6.61
CA LEU A 191 -9.56 12.79 6.18
C LEU A 191 -9.45 12.71 4.65
N ARG A 192 -10.40 12.04 3.99
CA ARG A 192 -10.48 11.99 2.51
C ARG A 192 -10.57 13.40 1.91
N ALA A 193 -11.41 14.27 2.48
CA ALA A 193 -11.56 15.64 2.02
C ALA A 193 -10.25 16.43 2.13
N LYS A 194 -9.53 16.28 3.24
CA LYS A 194 -8.19 16.87 3.43
C LYS A 194 -7.20 16.36 2.39
N LEU A 195 -7.12 15.04 2.19
CA LEU A 195 -6.22 14.45 1.18
C LEU A 195 -6.53 14.94 -0.24
N ILE A 196 -7.81 15.00 -0.63
CA ILE A 196 -8.21 15.49 -1.96
C ILE A 196 -7.88 16.96 -2.18
N SER A 197 -7.76 17.77 -1.12
CA SER A 197 -7.35 19.17 -1.23
C SER A 197 -5.87 19.34 -1.61
N LEU A 198 -5.06 18.29 -1.49
CA LEU A 198 -3.65 18.30 -1.89
C LEU A 198 -3.48 18.09 -3.39
N SER A 199 -2.47 18.78 -3.94
CA SER A 199 -2.15 18.68 -5.36
C SER A 199 -1.77 17.25 -5.75
N GLY A 200 -2.37 16.73 -6.84
CA GLY A 200 -2.09 15.39 -7.36
C GLY A 200 -2.85 14.26 -6.68
N ILE A 201 -3.69 14.55 -5.69
CA ILE A 201 -4.50 13.55 -4.98
C ILE A 201 -5.97 13.65 -5.40
N GLY A 202 -6.39 12.72 -6.26
CA GLY A 202 -7.80 12.49 -6.58
C GLY A 202 -8.44 11.45 -5.66
N PRO A 203 -9.77 11.19 -5.80
CA PRO A 203 -10.51 10.27 -4.94
C PRO A 203 -9.85 8.90 -4.76
N LYS A 204 -9.44 8.25 -5.86
CA LYS A 204 -8.76 6.92 -5.80
C LYS A 204 -7.44 6.97 -5.03
N VAL A 205 -6.63 8.01 -5.26
CA VAL A 205 -5.34 8.16 -4.57
C VAL A 205 -5.57 8.42 -3.08
N ALA A 206 -6.55 9.26 -2.73
CA ALA A 206 -6.94 9.49 -1.34
C ALA A 206 -7.36 8.17 -0.64
N ASP A 207 -8.18 7.33 -1.30
CA ASP A 207 -8.58 6.05 -0.75
C ASP A 207 -7.42 5.08 -0.56
N CYS A 208 -6.43 5.09 -1.46
CA CYS A 208 -5.21 4.31 -1.27
C CYS A 208 -4.39 4.80 -0.06
N ILE A 209 -4.26 6.11 0.13
CA ILE A 209 -3.55 6.68 1.28
C ILE A 209 -4.30 6.37 2.57
N LEU A 210 -5.64 6.46 2.57
CA LEU A 210 -6.48 6.06 3.69
C LEU A 210 -6.25 4.59 4.08
N LEU A 211 -6.29 3.69 3.10
CA LEU A 211 -6.14 2.26 3.34
C LEU A 211 -4.73 1.89 3.79
N PHE A 212 -3.71 2.28 3.01
CA PHE A 212 -2.35 1.79 3.16
C PHE A 212 -1.45 2.65 4.06
N GLY A 213 -1.79 3.92 4.28
CA GLY A 213 -1.09 4.81 5.18
C GLY A 213 -1.80 4.94 6.53
N TYR A 214 -3.08 5.30 6.50
CA TYR A 214 -3.85 5.49 7.73
C TYR A 214 -4.49 4.21 8.28
N GLY A 215 -4.46 3.10 7.55
CA GLY A 215 -5.04 1.82 7.97
C GLY A 215 -6.57 1.80 8.05
N ARG A 216 -7.24 2.64 7.25
CA ARG A 216 -8.70 2.72 7.22
C ARG A 216 -9.28 1.58 6.39
N GLY A 217 -9.96 0.64 7.04
CA GLY A 217 -10.60 -0.49 6.38
C GLY A 217 -11.96 -0.16 5.73
N ASP A 218 -12.55 0.97 6.10
CA ASP A 218 -13.86 1.47 5.66
C ASP A 218 -13.80 2.28 4.35
N VAL A 219 -12.82 1.97 3.48
CA VAL A 219 -12.65 2.59 2.17
C VAL A 219 -12.45 1.53 1.09
N PHE A 220 -12.81 1.88 -0.16
CA PHE A 220 -12.63 0.99 -1.29
C PHE A 220 -12.06 1.76 -2.49
N PRO A 221 -10.73 1.78 -2.68
CA PRO A 221 -10.09 2.41 -3.84
C PRO A 221 -10.60 1.82 -5.16
N VAL A 222 -11.28 2.63 -5.99
CA VAL A 222 -11.82 2.19 -7.28
C VAL A 222 -10.96 2.70 -8.43
N ASP A 223 -10.13 1.83 -8.97
CA ASP A 223 -9.39 2.06 -10.22
C ASP A 223 -10.11 1.44 -11.43
N THR A 224 -9.41 1.32 -12.55
CA THR A 224 -9.96 0.74 -13.78
C THR A 224 -10.28 -0.75 -13.62
N TRP A 225 -9.46 -1.50 -12.85
CA TRP A 225 -9.69 -2.92 -12.60
C TRP A 225 -10.90 -3.14 -11.72
N MET A 226 -11.02 -2.36 -10.64
CA MET A 226 -12.18 -2.44 -9.74
C MET A 226 -13.47 -1.98 -10.40
N ASN A 227 -13.41 -0.98 -11.31
CA ASN A 227 -14.56 -0.60 -12.10
C ASN A 227 -15.01 -1.74 -13.05
N LYS A 228 -14.06 -2.38 -13.73
CA LYS A 228 -14.37 -3.55 -14.59
C LYS A 228 -14.95 -4.70 -13.77
N MET A 229 -14.33 -5.03 -12.64
CA MET A 229 -14.81 -6.06 -11.72
C MET A 229 -16.25 -5.78 -11.26
N TYR A 230 -16.54 -4.56 -10.82
CA TYR A 230 -17.88 -4.19 -10.38
C TYR A 230 -18.92 -4.47 -11.48
N ASN A 231 -18.65 -4.07 -12.71
CA ASN A 231 -19.54 -4.26 -13.85
C ASN A 231 -19.69 -5.71 -14.33
N LEU A 232 -18.86 -6.65 -13.82
CA LEU A 232 -19.02 -8.10 -14.04
C LEU A 232 -19.99 -8.75 -13.03
N TYR A 233 -20.08 -8.22 -11.82
CA TYR A 233 -20.84 -8.82 -10.73
C TYR A 233 -22.16 -8.08 -10.42
N PHE A 234 -22.28 -6.82 -10.84
CA PHE A 234 -23.40 -5.93 -10.51
C PHE A 234 -23.93 -5.20 -11.76
N GLU A 235 -25.06 -4.51 -11.60
CA GLU A 235 -25.56 -3.58 -12.61
C GLU A 235 -24.48 -2.59 -13.03
N PRO A 236 -24.21 -2.42 -14.34
CA PRO A 236 -23.13 -1.58 -14.82
C PRO A 236 -23.25 -0.12 -14.35
N LEU A 237 -22.16 0.40 -13.80
CA LEU A 237 -22.08 1.75 -13.26
C LEU A 237 -20.73 2.39 -13.66
N SER A 238 -20.76 3.63 -14.17
CA SER A 238 -19.55 4.38 -14.53
C SER A 238 -19.07 5.33 -13.44
N ASP A 239 -19.95 5.69 -12.50
CA ASP A 239 -19.62 6.57 -11.37
C ASP A 239 -18.82 5.81 -10.30
N ARG A 240 -17.49 6.00 -10.31
CA ARG A 240 -16.58 5.34 -9.39
C ARG A 240 -16.83 5.69 -7.91
N LYS A 241 -17.41 6.87 -7.61
CA LYS A 241 -17.75 7.23 -6.22
C LYS A 241 -18.93 6.38 -5.73
N LYS A 242 -19.94 6.20 -6.56
CA LYS A 242 -21.07 5.33 -6.25
C LYS A 242 -20.64 3.87 -6.14
N ILE A 243 -19.74 3.40 -7.02
CA ILE A 243 -19.16 2.06 -6.92
C ILE A 243 -18.43 1.89 -5.58
N ALA A 244 -17.57 2.83 -5.20
CA ALA A 244 -16.87 2.78 -3.92
C ALA A 244 -17.84 2.73 -2.75
N GLN A 245 -18.90 3.57 -2.74
CA GLN A 245 -19.90 3.59 -1.70
C GLN A 245 -20.66 2.26 -1.60
N ASN A 246 -21.14 1.71 -2.72
CA ASN A 246 -21.84 0.43 -2.75
C ASN A 246 -20.99 -0.71 -2.17
N LEU A 247 -19.67 -0.72 -2.48
CA LEU A 247 -18.76 -1.76 -1.97
C LEU A 247 -18.39 -1.54 -0.49
N VAL A 248 -18.30 -0.29 -0.04
CA VAL A 248 -18.17 0.02 1.38
C VAL A 248 -19.43 -0.39 2.16
N ASP A 249 -20.61 -0.08 1.63
CA ASP A 249 -21.89 -0.50 2.26
C ASP A 249 -22.01 -2.03 2.35
N MET A 250 -21.47 -2.76 1.34
CA MET A 250 -21.49 -4.22 1.32
C MET A 250 -20.52 -4.85 2.33
N PHE A 251 -19.27 -4.36 2.40
CA PHE A 251 -18.19 -4.99 3.16
C PHE A 251 -17.91 -4.33 4.52
N GLY A 252 -18.46 -3.13 4.77
CA GLY A 252 -18.24 -2.35 5.99
C GLY A 252 -16.76 -2.09 6.26
N ASP A 253 -16.33 -2.30 7.50
CA ASP A 253 -14.94 -2.11 7.94
C ASP A 253 -13.93 -3.08 7.25
N LEU A 254 -14.43 -4.06 6.50
CA LEU A 254 -13.61 -4.99 5.73
C LEU A 254 -13.48 -4.61 4.25
N ALA A 255 -14.02 -3.46 3.83
CA ALA A 255 -14.03 -3.01 2.43
C ALA A 255 -12.61 -2.91 1.84
N GLY A 256 -11.66 -2.35 2.60
CA GLY A 256 -10.26 -2.25 2.17
C GLY A 256 -9.57 -3.61 2.03
N TYR A 257 -9.89 -4.57 2.90
CA TYR A 257 -9.39 -5.94 2.77
C TYR A 257 -10.00 -6.64 1.54
N ALA A 258 -11.30 -6.52 1.35
CA ALA A 258 -11.99 -7.07 0.17
C ALA A 258 -11.39 -6.48 -1.13
N GLN A 259 -11.19 -5.16 -1.16
CA GLN A 259 -10.58 -4.46 -2.29
C GLN A 259 -9.20 -5.05 -2.64
N GLN A 260 -8.35 -5.30 -1.66
CA GLN A 260 -6.99 -5.77 -1.91
C GLN A 260 -6.97 -7.20 -2.49
N TYR A 261 -7.80 -8.11 -1.98
CA TYR A 261 -7.96 -9.45 -2.57
C TYR A 261 -8.50 -9.40 -4.00
N LEU A 262 -9.57 -8.62 -4.22
CA LEU A 262 -10.19 -8.46 -5.54
C LEU A 262 -9.22 -7.81 -6.54
N PHE A 263 -8.51 -6.76 -6.15
CA PHE A 263 -7.55 -6.07 -6.99
C PHE A 263 -6.39 -6.98 -7.41
N TYR A 264 -5.79 -7.71 -6.46
CA TYR A 264 -4.69 -8.63 -6.75
C TYR A 264 -5.11 -9.73 -7.71
N TYR A 265 -6.31 -10.29 -7.51
CA TYR A 265 -6.90 -11.30 -8.39
C TYR A 265 -7.15 -10.76 -9.79
N GLN A 266 -7.91 -9.67 -9.91
CA GLN A 266 -8.31 -9.11 -11.22
C GLN A 266 -7.12 -8.62 -12.06
N ARG A 267 -6.06 -8.12 -11.42
CA ARG A 267 -4.87 -7.67 -12.14
C ARG A 267 -4.04 -8.84 -12.67
N SER A 268 -4.17 -10.02 -12.09
CA SER A 268 -3.38 -11.21 -12.43
C SER A 268 -4.08 -12.12 -13.46
N HIS A 269 -5.34 -11.85 -13.78
CA HIS A 269 -6.19 -12.57 -14.76
C HIS A 269 -6.72 -11.62 -15.84
#